data_ce413a2933c58db0990f3660ed4b23f1
#
_entry.id   ce413a2933c58db0990f3660ed4b23f1
#
_cell.length_a   1.000
_cell.length_b   1.000
_cell.length_c   1.000
_cell.angle_alpha   90.00
_cell.angle_beta   90.00
_cell.angle_gamma   90.00
#
_symmetry.space_group_name_H-M   'P 1'
#
loop_
_entity.id
_entity.type
_entity.pdbx_description
1 polymer ?
#
loop_
_entity_poly.entity_id
_entity_poly.type
_entity_poly.pdbx_seq_one_letter_code
_entity_poly.pdbx_strand_id
1 'polypeptide(L)'
;ARKGVYIVYLLNKDTKTLYLTLNQGATDAAQSDENRENDKNPKFTSIARSQSEQMTERLQKNAEEIRGIIGDTVQSYGRINSGSPGYDAGAIYYKEYKLNDLPGDSQLISDLRDFVALYKDYYNKSSNIKADENFEASGGEEELSIKESMMQINNYISSKGFTYENGLIENFYLSLKSKPFVILAGTSGTGKTRLVKLFAEAVGATPE
;
A
#
# COMPACT_ATOMS: atom_id res chain seq x y z
N ALA A 1 5.03 4.88 -8.92
CA ALA A 1 4.46 3.60 -9.23
C ALA A 1 4.73 2.62 -8.08
N ARG A 2 3.71 1.97 -7.55
CA ARG A 2 3.90 1.08 -6.40
C ARG A 2 4.40 -0.27 -6.90
N LYS A 3 5.69 -0.53 -6.67
CA LYS A 3 6.23 -1.90 -6.73
C LYS A 3 5.92 -2.55 -5.38
N GLY A 4 5.36 -3.75 -5.39
CA GLY A 4 5.16 -4.54 -4.18
C GLY A 4 3.73 -5.00 -3.95
N VAL A 5 3.56 -5.70 -2.85
CA VAL A 5 2.28 -6.21 -2.36
C VAL A 5 1.66 -5.19 -1.40
N TYR A 6 0.34 -5.05 -1.41
CA TYR A 6 -0.39 -4.13 -0.54
C TYR A 6 -1.83 -4.60 -0.30
N ILE A 7 -2.45 -4.08 0.76
CA ILE A 7 -3.85 -4.33 1.07
C ILE A 7 -4.69 -3.17 0.53
N VAL A 8 -5.82 -3.48 -0.12
CA VAL A 8 -6.73 -2.47 -0.65
C VAL A 8 -8.18 -2.95 -0.64
N TYR A 9 -9.09 -2.02 -0.37
CA TYR A 9 -10.51 -2.19 -0.63
C TYR A 9 -10.85 -1.69 -2.03
N LEU A 10 -11.54 -2.52 -2.81
CA LEU A 10 -11.97 -2.22 -4.17
C LEU A 10 -13.49 -2.34 -4.25
N LEU A 11 -14.15 -1.28 -4.74
CA LEU A 11 -15.59 -1.25 -4.87
C LEU A 11 -16.01 -1.32 -6.34
N ASN A 12 -16.71 -2.39 -6.70
CA ASN A 12 -17.46 -2.45 -7.96
C ASN A 12 -18.85 -1.86 -7.73
N LYS A 13 -19.10 -0.67 -8.30
CA LYS A 13 -20.37 0.04 -8.15
C LYS A 13 -21.53 -0.63 -8.89
N ASP A 14 -21.23 -1.28 -10.02
CA ASP A 14 -22.25 -1.90 -10.88
C ASP A 14 -22.79 -3.18 -10.23
N THR A 15 -21.92 -4.01 -9.69
CA THR A 15 -22.30 -5.25 -8.99
C THR A 15 -22.57 -5.04 -7.50
N LYS A 16 -22.38 -3.82 -6.99
CA LYS A 16 -22.49 -3.48 -5.57
C LYS A 16 -21.69 -4.43 -4.68
N THR A 17 -20.46 -4.72 -5.11
CA THR A 17 -19.56 -5.65 -4.44
C THR A 17 -18.31 -4.92 -3.96
N LEU A 18 -17.98 -5.12 -2.69
CA LEU A 18 -16.74 -4.65 -2.07
C LEU A 18 -15.77 -5.83 -1.94
N TYR A 19 -14.55 -5.65 -2.36
CA TYR A 19 -13.47 -6.61 -2.20
C TYR A 19 -12.41 -6.07 -1.24
N LEU A 20 -12.10 -6.82 -0.18
CA LEU A 20 -10.87 -6.65 0.57
C LEU A 20 -9.82 -7.54 -0.07
N THR A 21 -8.70 -6.99 -0.53
CA THR A 21 -7.71 -7.74 -1.28
C THR A 21 -6.30 -7.53 -0.73
N LEU A 22 -5.50 -8.60 -0.73
CA LEU A 22 -4.06 -8.53 -0.84
C LEU A 22 -3.73 -8.49 -2.32
N ASN A 23 -3.16 -7.40 -2.79
CA ASN A 23 -2.97 -7.11 -4.21
C ASN A 23 -1.52 -6.74 -4.52
N GLN A 24 -1.15 -6.72 -5.79
CA GLN A 24 0.18 -6.35 -6.24
C GLN A 24 0.15 -5.15 -7.20
N GLY A 25 1.25 -4.41 -7.25
CA GLY A 25 1.38 -3.25 -8.13
C GLY A 25 1.50 -3.63 -9.60
N ALA A 26 0.68 -3.01 -10.44
CA ALA A 26 0.66 -3.20 -11.90
C ALA A 26 1.55 -2.19 -12.66
N THR A 27 2.54 -1.61 -12.04
CA THR A 27 3.18 -0.36 -12.48
C THR A 27 4.17 -0.47 -13.63
N ASP A 28 4.66 -1.64 -13.94
CA ASP A 28 5.53 -1.81 -15.12
C ASP A 28 4.76 -1.75 -16.46
N ALA A 29 3.43 -1.67 -16.39
CA ALA A 29 2.56 -1.59 -17.56
C ALA A 29 2.11 -0.16 -17.92
N ALA A 30 2.31 0.81 -17.03
CA ALA A 30 1.85 2.19 -17.22
C ALA A 30 2.83 3.07 -18.02
N GLN A 31 3.93 2.53 -18.53
CA GLN A 31 4.83 3.29 -19.44
C GLN A 31 4.27 3.52 -20.84
N SER A 32 3.04 3.07 -21.13
CA SER A 32 2.39 3.27 -22.42
C SER A 32 1.39 4.44 -22.47
N ASP A 33 1.33 5.30 -21.45
CA ASP A 33 0.41 6.46 -21.46
C ASP A 33 0.79 7.57 -22.47
N GLU A 34 1.98 7.52 -23.08
CA GLU A 34 2.35 8.42 -24.18
C GLU A 34 1.61 8.16 -25.52
N ASN A 35 0.84 7.06 -25.62
CA ASN A 35 0.15 6.67 -26.85
C ASN A 35 -1.37 6.91 -26.86
N ARG A 36 -1.92 7.65 -25.90
CA ARG A 36 -3.38 7.92 -25.83
C ARG A 36 -3.93 8.79 -26.96
N GLU A 37 -3.08 9.49 -27.71
CA GLU A 37 -3.52 10.34 -28.83
C GLU A 37 -3.81 9.58 -30.16
N ASN A 38 -3.48 8.28 -30.25
CA ASN A 38 -3.62 7.51 -31.50
C ASN A 38 -4.72 6.43 -31.46
N ASP A 39 -5.77 6.61 -30.70
CA ASP A 39 -6.82 5.62 -30.39
C ASP A 39 -7.71 5.19 -31.59
N LYS A 40 -7.42 5.62 -32.81
CA LYS A 40 -8.20 5.30 -34.02
C LYS A 40 -7.51 4.34 -35.02
N ASN A 41 -6.30 3.84 -34.73
CA ASN A 41 -5.59 2.97 -35.64
C ASN A 41 -5.73 1.48 -35.24
N PRO A 42 -6.30 0.60 -36.10
CA PRO A 42 -6.53 -0.82 -35.78
C PRO A 42 -5.27 -1.62 -35.43
N LYS A 43 -4.10 -1.18 -35.90
CA LYS A 43 -2.81 -1.82 -35.55
C LYS A 43 -2.40 -1.52 -34.09
N PHE A 44 -2.70 -0.33 -33.60
CA PHE A 44 -2.42 0.04 -32.21
C PHE A 44 -3.34 -0.67 -31.23
N THR A 45 -4.61 -0.87 -31.58
CA THR A 45 -5.55 -1.65 -30.75
C THR A 45 -5.14 -3.11 -30.57
N SER A 46 -4.54 -3.74 -31.58
CA SER A 46 -4.06 -5.13 -31.46
C SER A 46 -2.80 -5.23 -30.60
N ILE A 47 -1.88 -4.28 -30.72
CA ILE A 47 -0.66 -4.21 -29.87
C ILE A 47 -1.04 -3.92 -28.41
N ALA A 48 -1.93 -2.98 -28.15
CA ALA A 48 -2.40 -2.66 -26.81
C ALA A 48 -3.14 -3.82 -26.14
N ARG A 49 -3.94 -4.60 -26.90
CA ARG A 49 -4.55 -5.85 -26.40
C ARG A 49 -3.51 -6.89 -26.03
N SER A 50 -2.53 -7.15 -26.91
CA SER A 50 -1.46 -8.10 -26.63
C SER A 50 -0.65 -7.71 -25.38
N GLN A 51 -0.35 -6.44 -25.21
CA GLN A 51 0.33 -5.94 -23.99
C GLN A 51 -0.54 -6.08 -22.74
N SER A 52 -1.83 -5.84 -22.83
CA SER A 52 -2.78 -6.02 -21.72
C SER A 52 -2.93 -7.49 -21.32
N GLU A 53 -2.95 -8.40 -22.28
CA GLU A 53 -3.01 -9.85 -22.05
C GLU A 53 -1.73 -10.35 -21.39
N GLN A 54 -0.56 -10.00 -21.92
CA GLN A 54 0.74 -10.33 -21.34
C GLN A 54 0.90 -9.79 -19.92
N MET A 55 0.42 -8.58 -19.66
CA MET A 55 0.41 -8.01 -18.32
C MET A 55 -0.48 -8.82 -17.37
N THR A 56 -1.67 -9.20 -17.81
CA THR A 56 -2.60 -10.00 -17.03
C THR A 56 -1.98 -11.34 -16.65
N GLU A 57 -1.40 -12.05 -17.60
CA GLU A 57 -0.70 -13.32 -17.38
C GLU A 57 0.47 -13.18 -16.40
N ARG A 58 1.27 -12.12 -16.54
CA ARG A 58 2.37 -11.82 -15.62
C ARG A 58 1.89 -11.57 -14.20
N LEU A 59 0.83 -10.78 -14.03
CA LEU A 59 0.26 -10.51 -12.70
C LEU A 59 -0.31 -11.78 -12.06
N GLN A 60 -0.96 -12.65 -12.84
CA GLN A 60 -1.47 -13.92 -12.35
C GLN A 60 -0.36 -14.86 -11.91
N LYS A 61 0.70 -14.97 -12.72
CA LYS A 61 1.88 -15.78 -12.38
C LYS A 61 2.56 -15.27 -11.10
N ASN A 62 2.77 -13.97 -10.98
CA ASN A 62 3.34 -13.37 -9.78
C ASN A 62 2.44 -13.62 -8.55
N ALA A 63 1.11 -13.56 -8.72
CA ALA A 63 0.18 -13.87 -7.64
C ALA A 63 0.30 -15.33 -7.17
N GLU A 64 0.51 -16.26 -8.08
CA GLU A 64 0.77 -17.68 -7.76
C GLU A 64 2.09 -17.86 -6.99
N GLU A 65 3.14 -17.20 -7.42
CA GLU A 65 4.44 -17.22 -6.73
C GLU A 65 4.32 -16.66 -5.31
N ILE A 66 3.61 -15.54 -5.14
CA ILE A 66 3.38 -14.93 -3.82
C ILE A 66 2.54 -15.85 -2.94
N ARG A 67 1.50 -16.51 -3.48
CA ARG A 67 0.73 -17.52 -2.74
C ARG A 67 1.59 -18.69 -2.30
N GLY A 68 2.50 -19.16 -3.15
CA GLY A 68 3.49 -20.19 -2.79
C GLY A 68 4.37 -19.79 -1.61
N ILE A 69 4.73 -18.52 -1.49
CA ILE A 69 5.51 -17.99 -0.36
C ILE A 69 4.66 -17.92 0.92
N ILE A 70 3.44 -17.41 0.84
CA ILE A 70 2.53 -17.28 1.98
C ILE A 70 2.13 -18.66 2.50
N GLY A 71 1.77 -19.58 1.60
CA GLY A 71 1.25 -20.91 1.93
C GLY A 71 -0.28 -20.95 1.98
N ASP A 72 -0.81 -22.04 2.51
CA ASP A 72 -2.25 -22.29 2.57
C ASP A 72 -2.96 -21.31 3.52
N THR A 73 -4.11 -20.81 3.08
CA THR A 73 -4.98 -19.91 3.84
C THR A 73 -6.44 -20.20 3.48
N VAL A 74 -7.36 -19.77 4.35
CA VAL A 74 -8.81 -19.87 4.13
C VAL A 74 -9.36 -18.78 3.19
N GLN A 75 -8.51 -17.84 2.76
CA GLN A 75 -8.95 -16.76 1.90
C GLN A 75 -9.11 -17.21 0.45
N SER A 76 -10.10 -16.63 -0.24
CA SER A 76 -10.31 -16.86 -1.67
C SER A 76 -9.17 -16.24 -2.49
N TYR A 77 -8.88 -16.85 -3.64
CA TYR A 77 -7.86 -16.36 -4.57
C TYR A 77 -8.36 -16.45 -6.01
N GLY A 78 -7.64 -15.82 -6.91
CA GLY A 78 -7.96 -15.75 -8.32
C GLY A 78 -8.38 -14.35 -8.75
N ARG A 79 -8.90 -14.25 -9.98
CA ARG A 79 -9.32 -12.97 -10.55
C ARG A 79 -10.63 -12.49 -9.91
N ILE A 80 -10.65 -11.25 -9.47
CA ILE A 80 -11.85 -10.57 -8.98
C ILE A 80 -12.54 -9.78 -10.11
N ASN A 81 -13.66 -9.16 -9.81
CA ASN A 81 -14.37 -8.25 -10.72
C ASN A 81 -14.60 -6.91 -10.02
N SER A 82 -13.52 -6.13 -9.88
CA SER A 82 -13.62 -4.78 -9.29
C SER A 82 -14.01 -3.70 -10.32
N GLY A 83 -14.02 -4.06 -11.60
CA GLY A 83 -14.19 -3.12 -12.72
C GLY A 83 -12.86 -2.49 -13.18
N SER A 84 -11.73 -2.94 -12.65
CA SER A 84 -10.40 -2.48 -13.06
C SER A 84 -9.49 -3.66 -13.39
N PRO A 85 -9.23 -3.94 -14.69
CA PRO A 85 -8.54 -5.14 -15.14
C PRO A 85 -7.19 -5.41 -14.47
N GLY A 86 -6.41 -4.37 -14.18
CA GLY A 86 -5.11 -4.49 -13.51
C GLY A 86 -5.24 -4.93 -12.05
N TYR A 87 -6.21 -4.37 -11.31
CA TYR A 87 -6.50 -4.80 -9.94
C TYR A 87 -7.11 -6.20 -9.91
N ASP A 88 -7.96 -6.52 -10.88
CA ASP A 88 -8.63 -7.81 -10.99
C ASP A 88 -7.64 -8.96 -11.23
N ALA A 89 -6.63 -8.72 -12.07
CA ALA A 89 -5.57 -9.67 -12.35
C ALA A 89 -4.50 -9.75 -11.25
N GLY A 90 -4.30 -8.64 -10.53
CA GLY A 90 -3.29 -8.49 -9.48
C GLY A 90 -3.71 -9.03 -8.11
N ALA A 91 -4.95 -9.48 -7.94
CA ALA A 91 -5.44 -9.99 -6.68
C ALA A 91 -4.74 -11.32 -6.31
N ILE A 92 -4.06 -11.34 -5.16
CA ILE A 92 -3.38 -12.50 -4.61
C ILE A 92 -4.35 -13.32 -3.78
N TYR A 93 -4.94 -12.68 -2.79
CA TYR A 93 -6.05 -13.18 -1.97
C TYR A 93 -7.12 -12.11 -1.86
N TYR A 94 -8.38 -12.52 -1.70
CA TYR A 94 -9.49 -11.60 -1.52
C TYR A 94 -10.58 -12.15 -0.60
N LYS A 95 -11.40 -11.24 -0.08
CA LYS A 95 -12.69 -11.49 0.53
C LYS A 95 -13.73 -10.60 -0.10
N GLU A 96 -14.89 -11.16 -0.43
CA GLU A 96 -15.97 -10.47 -1.11
C GLU A 96 -17.10 -10.14 -0.14
N TYR A 97 -17.65 -8.93 -0.25
CA TYR A 97 -18.82 -8.48 0.49
C TYR A 97 -19.86 -7.91 -0.46
N LYS A 98 -21.12 -8.20 -0.24
CA LYS A 98 -22.21 -7.52 -0.93
C LYS A 98 -22.61 -6.28 -0.15
N LEU A 99 -22.77 -5.13 -0.82
CA LEU A 99 -23.08 -3.86 -0.14
C LEU A 99 -24.44 -3.87 0.57
N ASN A 100 -25.38 -4.69 0.11
CA ASN A 100 -26.69 -4.85 0.74
C ASN A 100 -26.69 -5.84 1.93
N ASP A 101 -25.56 -6.50 2.17
CA ASP A 101 -25.40 -7.48 3.24
C ASP A 101 -23.97 -7.38 3.81
N LEU A 102 -23.54 -6.16 4.15
CA LEU A 102 -22.24 -5.93 4.76
C LEU A 102 -22.23 -6.46 6.20
N PRO A 103 -21.20 -7.18 6.59
CA PRO A 103 -21.03 -7.58 7.99
C PRO A 103 -20.79 -6.37 8.88
N GLY A 104 -21.04 -6.53 10.18
CA GLY A 104 -20.77 -5.47 11.15
C GLY A 104 -19.28 -5.14 11.26
N ASP A 105 -18.98 -3.97 11.81
CA ASP A 105 -17.62 -3.40 11.93
C ASP A 105 -16.62 -4.37 12.56
N SER A 106 -17.04 -5.11 13.59
CA SER A 106 -16.18 -6.08 14.26
C SER A 106 -15.68 -7.17 13.32
N GLN A 107 -16.52 -7.64 12.39
CA GLN A 107 -16.14 -8.64 11.40
C GLN A 107 -15.23 -8.03 10.33
N LEU A 108 -15.54 -6.83 9.84
CA LEU A 108 -14.69 -6.13 8.88
C LEU A 108 -13.28 -5.86 9.43
N ILE A 109 -13.21 -5.48 10.73
CA ILE A 109 -11.92 -5.27 11.41
C ILE A 109 -11.18 -6.60 11.57
N SER A 110 -11.86 -7.69 11.92
CA SER A 110 -11.25 -9.02 12.02
C SER A 110 -10.68 -9.46 10.67
N ASP A 111 -11.47 -9.33 9.61
CA ASP A 111 -11.04 -9.69 8.25
C ASP A 111 -9.83 -8.85 7.79
N LEU A 112 -9.83 -7.56 8.09
CA LEU A 112 -8.68 -6.70 7.80
C LEU A 112 -7.41 -7.15 8.56
N ARG A 113 -7.55 -7.56 9.81
CA ARG A 113 -6.42 -8.09 10.61
C ARG A 113 -5.85 -9.37 9.99
N ASP A 114 -6.71 -10.25 9.47
CA ASP A 114 -6.27 -11.47 8.78
C ASP A 114 -5.45 -11.11 7.53
N PHE A 115 -5.88 -10.13 6.74
CA PHE A 115 -5.12 -9.66 5.58
C PHE A 115 -3.81 -8.97 5.97
N VAL A 116 -3.78 -8.25 7.07
CA VAL A 116 -2.54 -7.69 7.64
C VAL A 116 -1.58 -8.80 8.07
N ALA A 117 -2.10 -9.90 8.65
CA ALA A 117 -1.28 -11.05 9.00
C ALA A 117 -0.68 -11.72 7.76
N LEU A 118 -1.46 -11.94 6.69
CA LEU A 118 -0.98 -12.46 5.40
C LEU A 118 0.11 -11.56 4.79
N TYR A 119 -0.09 -10.24 4.83
CA TYR A 119 0.90 -9.28 4.34
C TYR A 119 2.21 -9.38 5.11
N LYS A 120 2.15 -9.44 6.45
CA LYS A 120 3.34 -9.59 7.30
C LYS A 120 4.05 -10.91 7.05
N ASP A 121 3.30 -11.99 6.91
CA ASP A 121 3.87 -13.32 6.63
C ASP A 121 4.59 -13.35 5.28
N TYR A 122 4.00 -12.78 4.23
CA TYR A 122 4.67 -12.59 2.95
C TYR A 122 5.96 -11.78 3.08
N TYR A 123 5.90 -10.65 3.79
CA TYR A 123 7.05 -9.77 3.95
C TYR A 123 8.20 -10.47 4.67
N ASN A 124 7.92 -11.17 5.78
CA ASN A 124 8.91 -11.90 6.55
C ASN A 124 9.54 -13.05 5.74
N LYS A 125 8.73 -13.85 5.06
CA LYS A 125 9.21 -14.97 4.25
C LYS A 125 9.99 -14.50 3.02
N SER A 126 9.54 -13.47 2.34
CA SER A 126 10.24 -12.92 1.17
C SER A 126 11.58 -12.24 1.54
N SER A 127 11.69 -11.67 2.72
CA SER A 127 12.95 -11.12 3.24
C SER A 127 13.96 -12.24 3.55
N ASN A 128 13.52 -13.36 4.10
CA ASN A 128 14.37 -14.52 4.35
C ASN A 128 14.87 -15.21 3.06
N ILE A 129 14.03 -15.25 2.00
CA ILE A 129 14.44 -15.79 0.70
C ILE A 129 15.55 -14.93 0.05
N LYS A 130 15.51 -13.61 0.25
CA LYS A 130 16.56 -12.70 -0.24
C LYS A 130 17.83 -12.70 0.61
N ALA A 131 17.77 -13.13 1.86
CA ALA A 131 18.92 -13.24 2.73
C ALA A 131 19.87 -14.40 2.34
N ASP A 132 19.37 -15.45 1.64
CA ASP A 132 20.20 -16.52 1.07
C ASP A 132 20.97 -16.08 -0.20
N GLU A 133 20.63 -14.91 -0.80
CA GLU A 133 21.35 -14.31 -1.93
C GLU A 133 22.04 -12.98 -1.54
N ASN A 134 22.91 -12.96 -0.52
CA ASN A 134 23.74 -11.81 -0.12
C ASN A 134 22.97 -10.50 0.17
N PHE A 135 22.19 -10.45 1.25
CA PHE A 135 21.80 -9.19 1.87
C PHE A 135 21.64 -9.36 3.39
N GLU A 136 22.47 -8.66 4.15
CA GLU A 136 22.34 -8.57 5.61
C GLU A 136 20.96 -8.02 5.98
N ALA A 137 20.22 -8.77 6.81
CA ALA A 137 18.89 -8.44 7.26
C ALA A 137 18.91 -7.19 8.17
N SER A 138 18.54 -6.04 7.64
CA SER A 138 18.34 -4.80 8.42
C SER A 138 16.90 -4.60 8.92
N GLY A 139 16.00 -5.57 8.71
CA GLY A 139 14.58 -5.38 9.00
C GLY A 139 14.19 -5.32 10.48
N GLY A 140 14.93 -6.00 11.36
CA GLY A 140 14.67 -5.99 12.80
C GLY A 140 15.29 -4.79 13.52
N GLU A 141 16.43 -4.35 13.05
CA GLU A 141 17.12 -3.17 13.60
C GLU A 141 16.49 -1.87 13.13
N GLU A 142 15.93 -1.82 11.90
CA GLU A 142 15.17 -0.65 11.42
C GLU A 142 13.86 -0.42 12.17
N GLU A 143 13.12 -1.46 12.53
CA GLU A 143 11.87 -1.29 13.28
C GLU A 143 12.12 -0.77 14.71
N LEU A 144 13.13 -1.26 15.38
CA LEU A 144 13.55 -0.76 16.69
C LEU A 144 14.09 0.67 16.61
N SER A 145 14.91 0.96 15.61
CA SER A 145 15.45 2.30 15.34
C SER A 145 14.35 3.31 14.98
N ILE A 146 13.34 2.95 14.18
CA ILE A 146 12.20 3.83 13.85
C ILE A 146 11.38 4.15 15.09
N LYS A 147 11.08 3.17 15.93
CA LYS A 147 10.33 3.38 17.18
C LYS A 147 11.07 4.29 18.13
N GLU A 148 12.35 4.09 18.31
CA GLU A 148 13.21 4.93 19.12
C GLU A 148 13.33 6.35 18.55
N SER A 149 13.50 6.47 17.24
CA SER A 149 13.54 7.76 16.56
C SER A 149 12.22 8.54 16.70
N MET A 150 11.07 7.87 16.57
CA MET A 150 9.77 8.47 16.79
C MET A 150 9.59 8.94 18.23
N MET A 151 10.07 8.15 19.21
CA MET A 151 10.04 8.54 20.61
C MET A 151 10.92 9.76 20.87
N GLN A 152 12.10 9.85 20.27
CA GLN A 152 12.99 11.02 20.37
C GLN A 152 12.35 12.26 19.75
N ILE A 153 11.71 12.15 18.58
CA ILE A 153 10.98 13.24 17.92
C ILE A 153 9.83 13.74 18.79
N ASN A 154 9.02 12.82 19.34
CA ASN A 154 7.93 13.18 20.25
C ASN A 154 8.44 13.89 21.51
N ASN A 155 9.53 13.40 22.12
CA ASN A 155 10.16 14.02 23.29
C ASN A 155 10.73 15.39 22.96
N TYR A 156 11.36 15.57 21.80
CA TYR A 156 11.87 16.85 21.34
C TYR A 156 10.74 17.87 21.19
N ILE A 157 9.66 17.51 20.49
CA ILE A 157 8.50 18.37 20.26
C ILE A 157 7.85 18.78 21.60
N SER A 158 7.69 17.81 22.51
CA SER A 158 7.15 18.05 23.86
C SER A 158 8.04 18.97 24.69
N SER A 159 9.37 18.84 24.58
CA SER A 159 10.34 19.73 25.25
C SER A 159 10.25 21.19 24.80
N LYS A 160 9.73 21.44 23.59
CA LYS A 160 9.45 22.76 23.04
C LYS A 160 8.08 23.34 23.46
N GLY A 161 7.34 22.63 24.34
CA GLY A 161 6.05 23.06 24.84
C GLY A 161 4.87 22.77 23.91
N PHE A 162 5.03 21.89 22.94
CA PHE A 162 3.97 21.51 22.01
C PHE A 162 3.55 20.06 22.23
N THR A 163 2.23 19.84 22.30
CA THR A 163 1.63 18.50 22.40
C THR A 163 0.64 18.35 21.26
N TYR A 164 0.70 17.23 20.56
CA TYR A 164 -0.21 16.88 19.49
C TYR A 164 -1.00 15.63 19.88
N GLU A 165 -2.13 15.40 19.20
CA GLU A 165 -2.92 14.19 19.41
C GLU A 165 -2.07 12.93 19.12
N ASN A 166 -2.36 11.86 19.85
CA ASN A 166 -1.67 10.57 19.68
C ASN A 166 -1.77 10.09 18.22
N GLY A 167 -0.63 9.72 17.66
CA GLY A 167 -0.53 9.24 16.29
C GLY A 167 -0.39 10.33 15.22
N LEU A 168 -0.51 11.62 15.55
CA LEU A 168 -0.43 12.70 14.55
C LEU A 168 1.00 12.84 14.00
N ILE A 169 2.00 12.78 14.85
CA ILE A 169 3.42 12.87 14.45
C ILE A 169 3.82 11.64 13.65
N GLU A 170 3.38 10.46 14.04
CA GLU A 170 3.57 9.19 13.34
C GLU A 170 2.91 9.21 11.96
N ASN A 171 1.67 9.70 11.87
CA ASN A 171 0.95 9.87 10.61
C ASN A 171 1.63 10.88 9.69
N PHE A 172 2.17 11.97 10.25
CA PHE A 172 2.94 12.95 9.49
C PHE A 172 4.21 12.32 8.90
N TYR A 173 4.97 11.57 9.70
CA TYR A 173 6.14 10.83 9.25
C TYR A 173 5.80 9.83 8.13
N LEU A 174 4.76 9.02 8.32
CA LEU A 174 4.31 8.05 7.31
C LEU A 174 3.86 8.73 6.02
N SER A 175 3.23 9.91 6.13
CA SER A 175 2.83 10.70 4.97
C SER A 175 4.03 11.18 4.17
N LEU A 176 5.08 11.66 4.83
CA LEU A 176 6.34 12.07 4.20
C LEU A 176 7.07 10.89 3.54
N LYS A 177 7.05 9.71 4.17
CA LYS A 177 7.66 8.50 3.59
C LYS A 177 6.90 7.97 2.37
N SER A 178 5.59 8.16 2.32
CA SER A 178 4.74 7.63 1.25
C SER A 178 4.57 8.57 0.06
N LYS A 179 4.73 9.89 0.25
CA LYS A 179 4.51 10.93 -0.77
C LYS A 179 5.58 12.01 -0.70
N PRO A 180 5.98 12.60 -1.85
CA PRO A 180 6.99 13.67 -1.87
C PRO A 180 6.47 15.01 -1.31
N PHE A 181 5.18 15.12 -0.98
CA PHE A 181 4.56 16.32 -0.40
C PHE A 181 3.41 15.94 0.53
N VAL A 182 3.12 16.80 1.49
CA VAL A 182 2.01 16.65 2.46
C VAL A 182 1.22 17.95 2.51
N ILE A 183 -0.11 17.84 2.49
CA ILE A 183 -1.02 18.99 2.69
C ILE A 183 -1.56 18.91 4.12
N LEU A 184 -1.26 19.95 4.91
CA LEU A 184 -1.79 20.09 6.27
C LEU A 184 -3.04 20.96 6.25
N ALA A 185 -4.20 20.35 6.45
CA ALA A 185 -5.50 21.04 6.56
C ALA A 185 -5.95 21.15 8.02
N GLY A 186 -6.75 22.14 8.33
CA GLY A 186 -7.36 22.37 9.65
C GLY A 186 -7.47 23.85 10.00
N THR A 187 -8.10 24.15 11.14
CA THR A 187 -8.34 25.52 11.62
C THR A 187 -7.03 26.29 11.84
N SER A 188 -7.09 27.62 11.68
CA SER A 188 -5.94 28.48 11.95
C SER A 188 -5.55 28.41 13.44
N GLY A 189 -4.25 28.52 13.73
CA GLY A 189 -3.76 28.50 15.10
C GLY A 189 -3.52 27.11 15.73
N THR A 190 -3.83 26.02 15.05
CA THR A 190 -3.65 24.64 15.57
C THR A 190 -2.20 24.12 15.49
N GLY A 191 -1.23 24.96 15.24
CA GLY A 191 0.19 24.57 15.24
C GLY A 191 0.68 23.81 14.00
N LYS A 192 -0.06 23.78 12.87
CA LYS A 192 0.33 23.05 11.64
C LYS A 192 1.74 23.41 11.14
N THR A 193 2.01 24.70 10.97
CA THR A 193 3.33 25.18 10.54
C THR A 193 4.41 24.88 11.59
N ARG A 194 4.03 24.92 12.86
CA ARG A 194 4.94 24.63 13.96
C ARG A 194 5.30 23.14 14.00
N LEU A 195 4.35 22.25 13.72
CA LEU A 195 4.61 20.81 13.59
C LEU A 195 5.72 20.55 12.56
N VAL A 196 5.59 21.12 11.36
CA VAL A 196 6.59 20.92 10.29
C VAL A 196 7.97 21.38 10.74
N LYS A 197 8.07 22.57 11.33
CA LYS A 197 9.34 23.15 11.81
C LYS A 197 9.97 22.28 12.90
N LEU A 198 9.21 21.94 13.93
CA LEU A 198 9.70 21.13 15.04
C LEU A 198 10.09 19.71 14.61
N PHE A 199 9.35 19.12 13.68
CA PHE A 199 9.70 17.84 13.11
C PHE A 199 11.01 17.93 12.31
N ALA A 200 11.17 18.93 11.46
CA ALA A 200 12.40 19.16 10.71
C ALA A 200 13.61 19.38 11.64
N GLU A 201 13.44 20.20 12.67
CA GLU A 201 14.46 20.42 13.71
C GLU A 201 14.84 19.11 14.41
N ALA A 202 13.84 18.29 14.79
CA ALA A 202 14.05 17.01 15.49
C ALA A 202 14.82 15.98 14.65
N VAL A 203 14.66 15.99 13.31
CA VAL A 203 15.37 15.08 12.41
C VAL A 203 16.66 15.68 11.82
N GLY A 204 17.08 16.85 12.31
CA GLY A 204 18.29 17.53 11.85
C GLY A 204 18.18 18.16 10.47
N ALA A 205 16.97 18.31 9.92
CA ALA A 205 16.74 19.04 8.68
C ALA A 205 16.59 20.54 9.00
N THR A 206 17.37 21.38 8.32
CA THR A 206 17.19 22.84 8.39
C THR A 206 16.03 23.24 7.49
N PRO A 207 14.91 23.78 8.03
CA PRO A 207 13.89 24.36 7.17
C PRO A 207 14.45 25.62 6.50
N GLU A 208 14.49 25.63 5.18
CA GLU A 208 14.71 26.85 4.39
C GLU A 208 13.54 27.84 4.52
#